data_104e1aa4028afc737866b7cef15e6d4f
#
_entry.id   104e1aa4028afc737866b7cef15e6d4f
#
_cell.length_a   1.000
_cell.length_b   1.000
_cell.length_c   1.000
_cell.angle_alpha   90.00
_cell.angle_beta   90.00
_cell.angle_gamma   90.00
#
_symmetry.space_group_name_H-M   'P 1'
#
loop_
_entity.id
_entity.type
_entity.pdbx_description
1 polymer ?
#
loop_
_entity_poly.entity_id
_entity_poly.type
_entity_poly.pdbx_seq_one_letter_code
_entity_poly.pdbx_strand_id
1 'polypeptide(L)'
;MKNKQWVLNNRPSGVPNIEEDFKINIVDTXSLDYGDVLLETQFLSLDPYMRGRMNAGPSYSDPVQIGAVMEGEVVAKVIETKSKIFNVGDMVTAKSGWQQYSTLSEKSLSKINQDKNLPITYSLGVLGMPGRTAYLGFLEVCKPKPGETIVVSAASGAVGSIVGQIAKIMGCKVIGIAGSDEKVKYCTEKLNFDLCLNYKTQDIDKELGLLGENFVNMYFDNVGGNISDAVLNHISTFSRIAVCGQIANYNAKVPPQGPRVARTLLTKQSTMQGFIVFNFEHIYVEAMEAISNWIKSGEIIYKEDVYKGFDNIPSTFMKLFEGENFGKLIVDVR
;
A
#
# COMPACT_ATOMS: atom_id res chain seq x y z
N MET A 1 13.89 -19.19 -22.11
CA MET A 1 12.90 -19.88 -21.24
C MET A 1 11.51 -19.33 -21.55
N LYS A 2 10.45 -20.12 -21.31
CA LYS A 2 9.08 -19.61 -21.49
C LYS A 2 8.66 -18.80 -20.25
N ASN A 3 8.22 -17.60 -20.48
CA ASN A 3 7.79 -16.63 -19.45
C ASN A 3 6.28 -16.43 -19.54
N LYS A 4 5.58 -16.80 -18.51
CA LYS A 4 4.14 -16.59 -18.39
C LYS A 4 3.90 -15.20 -17.80
N GLN A 5 3.00 -14.41 -18.41
CA GLN A 5 2.77 -13.02 -18.05
C GLN A 5 1.27 -12.74 -17.99
N TRP A 6 0.82 -12.01 -16.99
CA TRP A 6 -0.49 -11.40 -16.99
C TRP A 6 -0.39 -10.00 -17.58
N VAL A 7 -1.09 -9.76 -18.67
CA VAL A 7 -1.10 -8.47 -19.36
C VAL A 7 -2.47 -7.82 -19.24
N LEU A 8 -2.49 -6.48 -19.33
CA LEU A 8 -3.74 -5.71 -19.38
C LEU A 8 -4.35 -5.91 -20.77
N ASN A 9 -5.52 -6.54 -20.83
CA ASN A 9 -6.19 -6.82 -22.10
C ASN A 9 -7.17 -5.71 -22.51
N ASN A 10 -7.92 -5.19 -21.54
CA ASN A 10 -8.82 -4.06 -21.75
C ASN A 10 -8.72 -3.12 -20.55
N ARG A 11 -9.19 -1.88 -20.72
CA ARG A 11 -9.30 -0.92 -19.61
C ARG A 11 -10.64 -1.10 -18.91
N PRO A 12 -10.63 -1.50 -17.63
CA PRO A 12 -11.88 -1.78 -16.92
C PRO A 12 -12.72 -0.53 -16.72
N SER A 13 -14.03 -0.66 -16.92
CA SER A 13 -15.01 0.36 -16.54
C SER A 13 -15.64 -0.07 -15.21
N GLY A 14 -15.18 0.52 -14.13
CA GLY A 14 -15.59 0.10 -12.78
C GLY A 14 -14.67 -0.98 -12.22
N VAL A 15 -15.26 -1.97 -11.56
CA VAL A 15 -14.51 -3.11 -11.01
C VAL A 15 -13.96 -3.94 -12.17
N PRO A 16 -12.65 -4.30 -12.15
CA PRO A 16 -12.09 -5.09 -13.25
C PRO A 16 -12.77 -6.45 -13.41
N ASN A 17 -12.97 -6.86 -14.66
CA ASN A 17 -13.46 -8.19 -15.01
C ASN A 17 -12.26 -9.07 -15.33
N ILE A 18 -12.08 -10.15 -14.59
CA ILE A 18 -10.89 -10.99 -14.71
C ILE A 18 -10.74 -11.58 -16.13
N GLU A 19 -11.85 -12.03 -16.72
CA GLU A 19 -11.82 -12.69 -18.02
C GLU A 19 -11.64 -11.73 -19.19
N GLU A 20 -12.11 -10.49 -19.04
CA GLU A 20 -12.09 -9.49 -20.10
C GLU A 20 -10.87 -8.58 -20.04
N ASP A 21 -10.48 -8.17 -18.82
CA ASP A 21 -9.49 -7.11 -18.65
C ASP A 21 -8.06 -7.65 -18.50
N PHE A 22 -7.91 -8.94 -18.20
CA PHE A 22 -6.60 -9.56 -18.07
C PHE A 22 -6.46 -10.74 -19.03
N LYS A 23 -5.22 -10.98 -19.49
CA LYS A 23 -4.92 -12.09 -20.38
C LYS A 23 -3.55 -12.66 -20.07
N ILE A 24 -3.41 -13.98 -20.24
CA ILE A 24 -2.10 -14.61 -20.13
C ILE A 24 -1.40 -14.57 -21.50
N ASN A 25 -0.18 -14.06 -21.50
CA ASN A 25 0.76 -14.21 -22.62
C ASN A 25 1.86 -15.17 -22.21
N ILE A 26 2.36 -15.92 -23.19
CA ILE A 26 3.53 -16.79 -23.00
C ILE A 26 4.56 -16.38 -24.06
N VAL A 27 5.69 -15.83 -23.60
CA VAL A 27 6.76 -15.33 -24.46
C VAL A 27 8.09 -15.97 -24.06
N ASP A 28 9.12 -15.84 -24.90
CA ASP A 28 10.46 -16.26 -24.51
C ASP A 28 11.14 -15.16 -23.69
N THR A 29 11.94 -15.58 -22.72
CA THR A 29 12.78 -14.61 -21.98
C THR A 29 13.81 -13.98 -22.91
N UNK A 30 14.06 -12.86 -22.78
CA UNK A 30 14.94 -12.12 -23.54
C UNK A 30 16.29 -12.58 -23.28
N SER A 31 17.16 -12.42 -24.16
CA SER A 31 18.60 -12.60 -23.97
C SER A 31 19.18 -11.45 -23.13
N LEU A 32 20.25 -11.74 -22.42
CA LEU A 32 20.90 -10.71 -21.58
C LEU A 32 21.92 -9.93 -22.38
N ASP A 33 21.89 -8.62 -22.24
CA ASP A 33 22.98 -7.73 -22.63
C ASP A 33 23.87 -7.43 -21.41
N TYR A 34 24.97 -6.72 -21.62
CA TYR A 34 25.89 -6.35 -20.54
C TYR A 34 25.15 -5.49 -19.49
N GLY A 35 25.24 -5.93 -18.24
CA GLY A 35 24.55 -5.26 -17.12
C GLY A 35 23.15 -5.77 -16.86
N ASP A 36 22.66 -6.74 -17.67
CA ASP A 36 21.33 -7.32 -17.47
C ASP A 36 21.37 -8.50 -16.50
N VAL A 37 20.22 -8.72 -15.88
CA VAL A 37 20.00 -9.78 -14.92
C VAL A 37 18.67 -10.46 -15.26
N LEU A 38 18.67 -11.79 -15.36
CA LEU A 38 17.44 -12.57 -15.51
C LEU A 38 16.96 -12.99 -14.13
N LEU A 39 15.71 -12.65 -13.86
CA LEU A 39 15.06 -12.84 -12.58
C LEU A 39 13.96 -13.89 -12.68
N GLU A 40 13.83 -14.70 -11.63
CA GLU A 40 12.69 -15.58 -11.39
C GLU A 40 11.87 -14.99 -10.23
N THR A 41 10.63 -14.60 -10.52
CA THR A 41 9.73 -14.04 -9.50
C THR A 41 9.40 -15.11 -8.46
N GLN A 42 9.55 -14.75 -7.18
CA GLN A 42 9.21 -15.62 -6.05
C GLN A 42 7.92 -15.15 -5.37
N PHE A 43 7.81 -13.83 -5.16
CA PHE A 43 6.65 -13.21 -4.53
C PHE A 43 6.29 -11.92 -5.27
N LEU A 44 5.00 -11.68 -5.40
CA LEU A 44 4.47 -10.46 -6.04
C LEU A 44 3.63 -9.69 -5.04
N SER A 45 3.92 -8.40 -4.92
CA SER A 45 3.10 -7.44 -4.17
C SER A 45 1.82 -7.11 -4.95
N LEU A 46 0.67 -7.13 -4.28
CA LEU A 46 -0.57 -6.59 -4.84
C LEU A 46 -0.96 -5.34 -4.05
N ASP A 47 -1.19 -4.26 -4.77
CA ASP A 47 -1.40 -2.93 -4.19
C ASP A 47 -2.53 -2.19 -4.91
N PRO A 48 -3.36 -1.42 -4.18
CA PRO A 48 -4.52 -0.75 -4.79
C PRO A 48 -4.18 0.21 -5.94
N TYR A 49 -2.99 0.86 -5.91
CA TYR A 49 -2.60 1.81 -6.95
C TYR A 49 -2.59 1.18 -8.35
N MET A 50 -2.38 -0.15 -8.44
CA MET A 50 -2.37 -0.87 -9.71
C MET A 50 -3.68 -0.69 -10.48
N ARG A 51 -4.80 -0.50 -9.76
CA ARG A 51 -6.08 -0.21 -10.41
C ARG A 51 -6.03 1.11 -11.18
N GLY A 52 -5.39 2.12 -10.59
CA GLY A 52 -5.19 3.41 -11.26
C GLY A 52 -4.36 3.29 -12.53
N ARG A 53 -3.39 2.38 -12.55
CA ARG A 53 -2.54 2.12 -13.73
C ARG A 53 -3.30 1.51 -14.91
N MET A 54 -4.49 0.95 -14.66
CA MET A 54 -5.32 0.37 -15.73
C MET A 54 -6.13 1.43 -16.46
N ASN A 55 -6.24 2.65 -15.92
CA ASN A 55 -6.99 3.75 -16.54
C ASN A 55 -6.14 4.47 -17.60
N ALA A 56 -6.78 5.01 -18.65
CA ALA A 56 -6.14 5.96 -19.53
C ALA A 56 -6.24 7.35 -18.91
N GLY A 57 -5.32 8.23 -19.23
CA GLY A 57 -5.36 9.61 -18.77
C GLY A 57 -4.24 9.96 -17.81
N PRO A 58 -4.12 11.25 -17.51
CA PRO A 58 -2.99 11.74 -16.72
C PRO A 58 -3.05 11.28 -15.27
N SER A 59 -1.90 10.91 -14.73
CA SER A 59 -1.72 10.49 -13.35
C SER A 59 -0.28 10.80 -12.95
N TYR A 60 0.08 10.51 -11.71
CA TYR A 60 1.46 10.71 -11.24
C TYR A 60 2.45 9.68 -11.83
N SER A 61 1.97 8.74 -12.63
CA SER A 61 2.80 7.77 -13.35
C SER A 61 2.05 7.31 -14.60
N ASP A 62 2.78 6.85 -15.60
CA ASP A 62 2.20 6.41 -16.87
C ASP A 62 1.27 5.21 -16.68
N PRO A 63 0.19 5.11 -17.48
CA PRO A 63 -0.69 3.95 -17.44
C PRO A 63 -0.06 2.72 -18.09
N VAL A 64 -0.44 1.55 -17.62
CA VAL A 64 -0.10 0.29 -18.29
C VAL A 64 -0.76 0.32 -19.69
N GLN A 65 0.01 0.00 -20.71
CA GLN A 65 -0.51 -0.06 -22.08
C GLN A 65 -1.28 -1.36 -22.31
N ILE A 66 -2.28 -1.32 -23.17
CA ILE A 66 -3.00 -2.56 -23.56
C ILE A 66 -1.99 -3.52 -24.18
N GLY A 67 -2.00 -4.78 -23.72
CA GLY A 67 -1.04 -5.80 -24.12
C GLY A 67 0.25 -5.83 -23.33
N ALA A 68 0.50 -4.80 -22.50
CA ALA A 68 1.70 -4.77 -21.64
C ALA A 68 1.47 -5.55 -20.33
N VAL A 69 2.55 -6.04 -19.74
CA VAL A 69 2.53 -6.75 -18.46
C VAL A 69 1.99 -5.80 -17.37
N MET A 70 1.06 -6.30 -16.55
CA MET A 70 0.57 -5.54 -15.38
C MET A 70 1.73 -5.26 -14.43
N GLU A 71 1.82 -4.02 -13.95
CA GLU A 71 2.93 -3.63 -13.08
C GLU A 71 2.78 -4.18 -11.66
N GLY A 72 3.90 -4.31 -10.98
CA GLY A 72 3.96 -4.74 -9.58
C GLY A 72 5.40 -4.90 -9.14
N GLU A 73 5.64 -4.70 -7.85
CA GLU A 73 6.93 -4.96 -7.24
C GLU A 73 7.01 -6.42 -6.83
N VAL A 74 8.17 -7.03 -7.05
CA VAL A 74 8.38 -8.43 -6.73
C VAL A 74 9.60 -8.63 -5.85
N VAL A 75 9.61 -9.75 -5.12
CA VAL A 75 10.83 -10.38 -4.63
C VAL A 75 11.19 -11.43 -5.67
N ALA A 76 12.39 -11.37 -6.20
CA ALA A 76 12.85 -12.27 -7.25
C ALA A 76 14.25 -12.79 -6.96
N LYS A 77 14.53 -13.97 -7.52
CA LYS A 77 15.83 -14.61 -7.44
C LYS A 77 16.59 -14.39 -8.76
N VAL A 78 17.83 -14.01 -8.66
CA VAL A 78 18.72 -13.90 -9.83
C VAL A 78 19.05 -15.33 -10.31
N ILE A 79 18.69 -15.67 -11.57
CA ILE A 79 18.95 -17.00 -12.13
C ILE A 79 19.99 -16.98 -13.25
N GLU A 80 20.22 -15.82 -13.88
CA GLU A 80 21.32 -15.61 -14.84
C GLU A 80 21.71 -14.13 -14.78
N THR A 81 22.98 -13.81 -15.02
CA THR A 81 23.43 -12.42 -14.94
C THR A 81 24.61 -12.12 -15.84
N LYS A 82 24.61 -10.93 -16.43
CA LYS A 82 25.78 -10.27 -17.04
C LYS A 82 26.14 -8.97 -16.30
N SER A 83 25.67 -8.86 -15.07
CA SER A 83 25.98 -7.75 -14.15
C SER A 83 27.32 -8.05 -13.43
N LYS A 84 27.99 -6.97 -13.02
CA LYS A 84 29.17 -7.08 -12.13
C LYS A 84 28.81 -6.97 -10.65
N ILE A 85 27.57 -6.58 -10.32
CA ILE A 85 27.15 -6.34 -8.94
C ILE A 85 26.15 -7.37 -8.40
N PHE A 86 25.55 -8.18 -9.27
CA PHE A 86 24.62 -9.23 -8.85
C PHE A 86 25.15 -10.61 -9.23
N ASN A 87 24.95 -11.57 -8.34
CA ASN A 87 25.37 -12.97 -8.54
C ASN A 87 24.12 -13.86 -8.64
N VAL A 88 24.27 -14.97 -9.37
CA VAL A 88 23.20 -16.00 -9.39
C VAL A 88 22.90 -16.45 -7.95
N GLY A 89 21.64 -16.48 -7.60
CA GLY A 89 21.18 -16.79 -6.25
C GLY A 89 20.87 -15.58 -5.38
N ASP A 90 21.31 -14.39 -5.77
CA ASP A 90 20.94 -13.16 -5.04
C ASP A 90 19.42 -12.97 -5.05
N MET A 91 18.90 -12.45 -3.95
CA MET A 91 17.49 -12.06 -3.83
C MET A 91 17.38 -10.54 -3.97
N VAL A 92 16.45 -10.11 -4.81
CA VAL A 92 16.29 -8.68 -5.14
C VAL A 92 14.82 -8.27 -5.08
N THR A 93 14.55 -6.98 -4.89
CA THR A 93 13.26 -6.40 -5.25
C THR A 93 13.41 -5.73 -6.62
N ALA A 94 12.34 -5.80 -7.41
CA ALA A 94 12.29 -5.25 -8.76
C ALA A 94 10.84 -4.90 -9.13
N LYS A 95 10.66 -3.90 -10.00
CA LYS A 95 9.36 -3.57 -10.56
C LYS A 95 9.19 -4.34 -11.88
N SER A 96 9.13 -5.65 -11.79
CA SER A 96 9.03 -6.52 -12.98
C SER A 96 7.59 -6.84 -13.39
N GLY A 97 6.61 -6.58 -12.52
CA GLY A 97 5.21 -6.82 -12.86
C GLY A 97 4.76 -8.27 -12.69
N TRP A 98 3.58 -8.54 -13.21
CA TRP A 98 2.89 -9.82 -13.03
C TRP A 98 3.42 -10.87 -14.03
N GLN A 99 4.65 -11.33 -13.83
CA GLN A 99 5.28 -12.31 -14.73
C GLN A 99 6.25 -13.21 -13.95
N GLN A 100 6.45 -14.41 -14.51
CA GLN A 100 7.30 -15.42 -13.86
C GLN A 100 8.78 -15.10 -13.99
N TYR A 101 9.19 -14.57 -15.13
CA TYR A 101 10.59 -14.23 -15.40
C TYR A 101 10.68 -12.82 -15.97
N SER A 102 11.78 -12.14 -15.71
CA SER A 102 12.03 -10.82 -16.30
C SER A 102 13.51 -10.58 -16.50
N THR A 103 13.87 -9.98 -17.63
CA THR A 103 15.23 -9.50 -17.87
C THR A 103 15.24 -7.99 -17.62
N LEU A 104 16.03 -7.57 -16.65
CA LEU A 104 16.09 -6.15 -16.23
C LEU A 104 17.53 -5.70 -16.09
N SER A 105 17.76 -4.40 -16.30
CA SER A 105 19.07 -3.79 -16.03
C SER A 105 19.37 -3.80 -14.53
N GLU A 106 20.62 -4.06 -14.17
CA GLU A 106 21.12 -4.01 -12.79
C GLU A 106 20.76 -2.72 -12.06
N LYS A 107 20.58 -1.61 -12.80
CA LYS A 107 20.26 -0.29 -12.23
C LYS A 107 18.83 -0.22 -11.67
N SER A 108 17.95 -1.11 -12.09
CA SER A 108 16.56 -1.13 -11.66
C SER A 108 16.27 -2.14 -10.55
N LEU A 109 17.32 -2.74 -9.99
CA LEU A 109 17.23 -3.78 -8.97
C LEU A 109 17.74 -3.27 -7.63
N SER A 110 17.11 -3.72 -6.55
CA SER A 110 17.61 -3.47 -5.19
C SER A 110 17.88 -4.81 -4.52
N LYS A 111 19.14 -5.01 -4.11
CA LYS A 111 19.53 -6.23 -3.40
C LYS A 111 18.88 -6.26 -2.02
N ILE A 112 18.27 -7.39 -1.66
CA ILE A 112 17.65 -7.54 -0.35
C ILE A 112 18.73 -7.91 0.67
N ASN A 113 19.01 -6.99 1.58
CA ASN A 113 20.04 -7.14 2.62
C ASN A 113 19.42 -7.16 4.01
N GLN A 114 18.14 -7.47 4.12
CA GLN A 114 17.48 -7.49 5.42
C GLN A 114 17.96 -8.65 6.30
N ASP A 115 17.68 -8.53 7.59
CA ASP A 115 17.97 -9.55 8.58
C ASP A 115 17.35 -10.89 8.15
N LYS A 116 18.15 -11.95 8.13
CA LYS A 116 17.72 -13.30 7.71
C LYS A 116 16.63 -13.90 8.62
N ASN A 117 16.45 -13.34 9.80
CA ASN A 117 15.39 -13.78 10.71
C ASN A 117 14.01 -13.17 10.36
N LEU A 118 13.97 -12.21 9.45
CA LEU A 118 12.70 -11.60 9.00
C LEU A 118 12.24 -12.24 7.68
N PRO A 119 10.93 -12.42 7.50
CA PRO A 119 10.42 -12.93 6.21
C PRO A 119 10.89 -12.05 5.05
N ILE A 120 11.35 -12.66 3.98
CA ILE A 120 11.84 -11.92 2.82
C ILE A 120 10.73 -11.06 2.19
N THR A 121 9.48 -11.47 2.35
CA THR A 121 8.29 -10.77 1.89
C THR A 121 8.13 -9.39 2.54
N TYR A 122 8.74 -9.16 3.71
CA TYR A 122 8.71 -7.85 4.37
C TYR A 122 9.27 -6.75 3.46
N SER A 123 10.16 -7.09 2.52
CA SER A 123 10.67 -6.12 1.54
C SER A 123 9.61 -5.65 0.53
N LEU A 124 8.45 -6.32 0.45
CA LEU A 124 7.29 -5.86 -0.33
C LEU A 124 6.25 -5.13 0.52
N GLY A 125 6.45 -5.10 1.83
CA GLY A 125 5.48 -4.55 2.77
C GLY A 125 6.13 -3.59 3.75
N VAL A 126 6.28 -4.04 5.00
CA VAL A 126 6.73 -3.17 6.10
C VAL A 126 8.16 -2.64 5.89
N LEU A 127 9.03 -3.37 5.20
CA LEU A 127 10.38 -2.91 4.83
C LEU A 127 10.45 -2.52 3.34
N GLY A 128 9.32 -2.19 2.73
CA GLY A 128 9.20 -1.80 1.34
C GLY A 128 8.36 -0.53 1.18
N MET A 129 7.66 -0.45 0.06
CA MET A 129 6.88 0.75 -0.28
C MET A 129 5.78 1.06 0.75
N PRO A 130 4.99 0.08 1.25
CA PRO A 130 4.00 0.40 2.28
C PRO A 130 4.60 0.95 3.58
N GLY A 131 5.73 0.40 4.04
CA GLY A 131 6.42 0.91 5.23
C GLY A 131 6.90 2.34 5.04
N ARG A 132 7.57 2.61 3.91
CA ARG A 132 8.00 3.97 3.56
C ARG A 132 6.82 4.92 3.49
N THR A 133 5.73 4.50 2.84
CA THR A 133 4.51 5.32 2.72
C THR A 133 3.95 5.68 4.11
N ALA A 134 3.89 4.71 5.00
CA ALA A 134 3.39 4.93 6.36
C ALA A 134 4.27 5.91 7.14
N TYR A 135 5.58 5.65 7.17
CA TYR A 135 6.54 6.46 7.91
C TYR A 135 6.53 7.91 7.41
N LEU A 136 6.71 8.06 6.09
CA LEU A 136 6.88 9.38 5.49
C LEU A 136 5.57 10.18 5.49
N GLY A 137 4.47 9.53 5.12
CA GLY A 137 3.16 10.21 5.15
C GLY A 137 2.75 10.63 6.55
N PHE A 138 3.07 9.82 7.55
CA PHE A 138 2.73 10.18 8.93
C PHE A 138 3.68 11.25 9.48
N LEU A 139 4.99 11.06 9.39
CA LEU A 139 5.93 11.99 10.02
C LEU A 139 6.09 13.31 9.25
N GLU A 140 6.13 13.25 7.92
CA GLU A 140 6.39 14.46 7.11
C GLU A 140 5.12 15.25 6.78
N VAL A 141 3.97 14.58 6.64
CA VAL A 141 2.72 15.27 6.30
C VAL A 141 1.88 15.55 7.54
N CYS A 142 1.65 14.54 8.38
CA CYS A 142 0.87 14.74 9.61
C CYS A 142 1.65 15.47 10.73
N LYS A 143 2.97 15.30 10.77
CA LYS A 143 3.86 15.99 11.75
C LYS A 143 3.33 15.84 13.18
N PRO A 144 3.26 14.61 13.70
CA PRO A 144 2.61 14.31 14.97
C PRO A 144 3.27 14.97 16.18
N LYS A 145 2.46 15.26 17.19
CA LYS A 145 2.93 15.69 18.50
C LYS A 145 2.38 14.74 19.57
N PRO A 146 3.16 14.38 20.59
CA PRO A 146 2.65 13.51 21.65
C PRO A 146 1.35 14.06 22.25
N GLY A 147 0.41 13.16 22.52
CA GLY A 147 -0.90 13.51 23.08
C GLY A 147 -1.97 13.80 22.02
N GLU A 148 -1.59 14.03 20.76
CA GLU A 148 -2.57 14.25 19.69
C GLU A 148 -3.31 12.96 19.32
N THR A 149 -4.48 13.12 18.72
CA THR A 149 -5.30 12.00 18.24
C THR A 149 -5.22 11.91 16.71
N ILE A 150 -4.95 10.71 16.21
CA ILE A 150 -5.02 10.40 14.78
C ILE A 150 -6.15 9.41 14.49
N VAL A 151 -6.88 9.65 13.39
CA VAL A 151 -7.75 8.66 12.79
C VAL A 151 -7.01 8.04 11.59
N VAL A 152 -7.08 6.71 11.45
CA VAL A 152 -6.44 5.98 10.33
C VAL A 152 -7.49 5.14 9.64
N SER A 153 -7.78 5.40 8.38
CA SER A 153 -8.68 4.56 7.59
C SER A 153 -7.91 3.37 6.98
N ALA A 154 -8.60 2.27 6.69
CA ALA A 154 -8.01 0.97 6.33
C ALA A 154 -6.96 0.56 7.38
N ALA A 155 -7.33 0.64 8.64
CA ALA A 155 -6.44 0.56 9.82
C ALA A 155 -5.68 -0.76 9.94
N SER A 156 -6.23 -1.87 9.44
CA SER A 156 -5.59 -3.19 9.48
C SER A 156 -4.80 -3.51 8.21
N GLY A 157 -4.77 -2.57 7.25
CA GLY A 157 -4.14 -2.77 5.94
C GLY A 157 -2.63 -2.57 5.96
N ALA A 158 -2.01 -2.74 4.80
CA ALA A 158 -0.55 -2.73 4.65
C ALA A 158 0.12 -1.43 5.12
N VAL A 159 -0.54 -0.29 4.92
CA VAL A 159 -0.04 1.03 5.34
C VAL A 159 -0.65 1.42 6.68
N GLY A 160 -1.98 1.32 6.82
CA GLY A 160 -2.69 1.80 8.01
C GLY A 160 -2.22 1.15 9.31
N SER A 161 -1.90 -0.14 9.27
CA SER A 161 -1.42 -0.86 10.45
C SER A 161 -0.06 -0.33 10.94
N ILE A 162 0.79 0.11 10.01
CA ILE A 162 2.09 0.68 10.34
C ILE A 162 1.92 2.10 10.88
N VAL A 163 1.09 2.92 10.22
CA VAL A 163 0.81 4.30 10.65
C VAL A 163 0.36 4.33 12.10
N GLY A 164 -0.63 3.50 12.45
CA GLY A 164 -1.15 3.51 13.82
C GLY A 164 -0.12 3.09 14.86
N GLN A 165 0.73 2.08 14.54
CA GLN A 165 1.79 1.66 15.45
C GLN A 165 2.87 2.73 15.59
N ILE A 166 3.27 3.39 14.51
CA ILE A 166 4.21 4.52 14.60
C ILE A 166 3.58 5.63 15.45
N ALA A 167 2.29 5.89 15.28
CA ALA A 167 1.58 6.90 16.07
C ALA A 167 1.60 6.56 17.57
N LYS A 168 1.43 5.28 17.93
CA LYS A 168 1.57 4.84 19.34
C LYS A 168 2.99 5.07 19.85
N ILE A 169 4.01 4.76 19.06
CA ILE A 169 5.42 5.00 19.40
C ILE A 169 5.66 6.51 19.64
N MET A 170 5.03 7.35 18.84
CA MET A 170 5.14 8.82 18.96
C MET A 170 4.27 9.41 20.10
N GLY A 171 3.58 8.57 20.86
CA GLY A 171 2.76 9.03 21.99
C GLY A 171 1.39 9.58 21.62
N CYS A 172 0.87 9.22 20.46
CA CYS A 172 -0.45 9.66 20.00
C CYS A 172 -1.55 8.66 20.41
N LYS A 173 -2.78 9.15 20.46
CA LYS A 173 -3.98 8.31 20.54
C LYS A 173 -4.38 7.92 19.12
N VAL A 174 -4.74 6.65 18.93
CA VAL A 174 -5.02 6.11 17.59
C VAL A 174 -6.44 5.54 17.52
N ILE A 175 -7.21 6.04 16.57
CA ILE A 175 -8.53 5.52 16.24
C ILE A 175 -8.44 4.92 14.83
N GLY A 176 -8.65 3.62 14.73
CA GLY A 176 -8.67 2.91 13.45
C GLY A 176 -10.07 2.83 12.88
N ILE A 177 -10.17 2.68 11.55
CA ILE A 177 -11.42 2.34 10.87
C ILE A 177 -11.12 1.14 9.98
N ALA A 178 -11.88 0.05 10.17
CA ALA A 178 -11.65 -1.22 9.46
C ALA A 178 -12.99 -1.84 9.03
N GLY A 179 -12.97 -2.90 8.23
CA GLY A 179 -14.15 -3.44 7.59
C GLY A 179 -14.66 -4.78 8.12
N SER A 180 -14.21 -5.21 9.29
CA SER A 180 -14.76 -6.40 9.96
C SER A 180 -14.42 -6.38 11.45
N ASP A 181 -15.20 -7.09 12.25
CA ASP A 181 -14.95 -7.18 13.69
C ASP A 181 -13.62 -7.85 14.01
N GLU A 182 -13.20 -8.81 13.19
CA GLU A 182 -11.88 -9.45 13.34
C GLU A 182 -10.75 -8.44 13.15
N LYS A 183 -10.87 -7.56 12.13
CA LYS A 183 -9.90 -6.50 11.88
C LYS A 183 -9.89 -5.46 12.99
N VAL A 184 -11.07 -5.10 13.49
CA VAL A 184 -11.22 -4.17 14.64
C VAL A 184 -10.49 -4.75 15.85
N LYS A 185 -10.77 -6.00 16.19
CA LYS A 185 -10.13 -6.71 17.31
C LYS A 185 -8.60 -6.77 17.15
N TYR A 186 -8.13 -7.06 15.93
CA TYR A 186 -6.70 -7.08 15.64
C TYR A 186 -6.06 -5.70 15.89
N CYS A 187 -6.69 -4.63 15.43
CA CYS A 187 -6.16 -3.28 15.63
C CYS A 187 -6.07 -2.93 17.12
N THR A 188 -7.08 -3.27 17.92
CA THR A 188 -7.07 -2.92 19.35
C THR A 188 -6.20 -3.86 20.18
N GLU A 189 -6.30 -5.19 19.96
CA GLU A 189 -5.61 -6.16 20.81
C GLU A 189 -4.16 -6.43 20.40
N LYS A 190 -3.83 -6.30 19.13
CA LYS A 190 -2.49 -6.62 18.63
C LYS A 190 -1.70 -5.37 18.26
N LEU A 191 -2.33 -4.38 17.64
CA LEU A 191 -1.64 -3.15 17.23
C LEU A 191 -1.69 -2.04 18.29
N ASN A 192 -2.36 -2.29 19.42
CA ASN A 192 -2.46 -1.37 20.55
C ASN A 192 -3.14 -0.03 20.19
N PHE A 193 -4.08 -0.04 19.24
CA PHE A 193 -4.89 1.15 18.94
C PHE A 193 -5.86 1.39 20.10
N ASP A 194 -6.12 2.66 20.41
CA ASP A 194 -7.00 3.03 21.52
C ASP A 194 -8.46 2.70 21.21
N LEU A 195 -8.85 2.74 19.93
CA LEU A 195 -10.18 2.40 19.45
C LEU A 195 -10.09 1.97 18.00
N CYS A 196 -10.99 1.10 17.58
CA CYS A 196 -11.17 0.84 16.15
C CYS A 196 -12.66 0.64 15.87
N LEU A 197 -13.14 1.23 14.78
CA LEU A 197 -14.55 1.22 14.39
C LEU A 197 -14.74 0.34 13.15
N ASN A 198 -15.86 -0.39 13.12
CA ASN A 198 -16.24 -1.21 11.96
C ASN A 198 -17.20 -0.43 11.07
N TYR A 199 -16.72 0.10 9.95
CA TYR A 199 -17.53 0.94 9.06
C TYR A 199 -18.68 0.19 8.39
N LYS A 200 -18.67 -1.15 8.40
CA LYS A 200 -19.77 -1.93 7.81
C LYS A 200 -20.96 -2.08 8.76
N THR A 201 -20.74 -1.93 10.06
CA THR A 201 -21.77 -2.14 11.08
C THR A 201 -22.04 -0.92 11.94
N GLN A 202 -21.16 0.08 11.87
CA GLN A 202 -21.26 1.30 12.69
C GLN A 202 -21.30 2.54 11.81
N ASP A 203 -22.06 3.54 12.23
CA ASP A 203 -22.08 4.87 11.61
C ASP A 203 -20.85 5.63 12.11
N ILE A 204 -19.86 5.79 11.26
CA ILE A 204 -18.57 6.40 11.63
C ILE A 204 -18.73 7.84 12.13
N ASP A 205 -19.57 8.64 11.46
CA ASP A 205 -19.82 10.03 11.86
C ASP A 205 -20.41 10.09 13.29
N LYS A 206 -21.41 9.26 13.55
CA LYS A 206 -22.05 9.18 14.87
C LYS A 206 -21.06 8.70 15.94
N GLU A 207 -20.32 7.62 15.66
CA GLU A 207 -19.39 7.05 16.64
C GLU A 207 -18.27 8.03 17.00
N LEU A 208 -17.72 8.73 16.00
CA LEU A 208 -16.73 9.78 16.26
C LEU A 208 -17.34 10.93 17.07
N GLY A 209 -18.60 11.31 16.76
CA GLY A 209 -19.31 12.37 17.51
C GLY A 209 -19.47 12.05 18.98
N LEU A 210 -19.62 10.78 19.35
CA LEU A 210 -19.73 10.37 20.77
C LEU A 210 -18.42 10.56 21.55
N LEU A 211 -17.28 10.68 20.87
CA LEU A 211 -15.98 10.87 21.51
C LEU A 211 -15.73 12.34 21.87
N GLY A 212 -16.56 13.24 21.37
CA GLY A 212 -16.43 14.68 21.65
C GLY A 212 -16.36 15.51 20.38
N GLU A 213 -16.10 16.80 20.55
CA GLU A 213 -16.00 17.72 19.43
C GLU A 213 -14.54 18.10 19.16
N ASN A 214 -14.20 18.24 17.89
CA ASN A 214 -12.95 18.84 17.46
C ASN A 214 -11.70 18.16 18.06
N PHE A 215 -11.71 16.82 18.10
CA PHE A 215 -10.64 16.07 18.75
C PHE A 215 -9.66 15.40 17.76
N VAL A 216 -10.02 15.30 16.47
CA VAL A 216 -9.16 14.66 15.47
C VAL A 216 -8.08 15.65 15.03
N ASN A 217 -6.86 15.45 15.53
CA ASN A 217 -5.71 16.33 15.19
C ASN A 217 -5.07 15.93 13.86
N MET A 218 -5.14 14.64 13.52
CA MET A 218 -4.56 14.10 12.29
C MET A 218 -5.50 13.06 11.68
N TYR A 219 -5.52 13.02 10.35
CA TYR A 219 -6.21 11.95 9.63
C TYR A 219 -5.30 11.39 8.55
N PHE A 220 -5.04 10.09 8.61
CA PHE A 220 -4.30 9.40 7.55
C PHE A 220 -5.31 8.68 6.67
N ASP A 221 -5.55 9.24 5.49
CA ASP A 221 -6.63 8.81 4.61
C ASP A 221 -6.12 7.85 3.53
N ASN A 222 -6.45 6.57 3.69
CA ASN A 222 -6.19 5.52 2.69
C ASN A 222 -7.41 5.26 1.80
N VAL A 223 -8.58 5.77 2.13
CA VAL A 223 -9.86 5.26 1.60
C VAL A 223 -10.65 6.31 0.81
N GLY A 224 -10.78 7.51 1.31
CA GLY A 224 -11.63 8.52 0.70
C GLY A 224 -13.12 8.25 0.92
N GLY A 225 -13.96 8.84 0.06
CA GLY A 225 -15.41 8.61 0.07
C GLY A 225 -16.09 8.94 1.40
N ASN A 226 -17.17 8.22 1.70
CA ASN A 226 -18.01 8.48 2.88
C ASN A 226 -17.24 8.39 4.20
N ILE A 227 -16.22 7.54 4.28
CA ILE A 227 -15.39 7.44 5.48
C ILE A 227 -14.63 8.75 5.71
N SER A 228 -14.02 9.27 4.65
CA SER A 228 -13.29 10.54 4.73
C SER A 228 -14.26 11.69 5.09
N ASP A 229 -15.43 11.72 4.43
CA ASP A 229 -16.44 12.74 4.72
C ASP A 229 -16.83 12.74 6.21
N ALA A 230 -17.04 11.55 6.77
CA ALA A 230 -17.38 11.40 8.19
C ALA A 230 -16.26 11.91 9.12
N VAL A 231 -15.01 11.50 8.86
CA VAL A 231 -13.87 11.88 9.70
C VAL A 231 -13.67 13.43 9.69
N LEU A 232 -13.84 14.05 8.51
CA LEU A 232 -13.63 15.48 8.34
C LEU A 232 -14.62 16.34 9.12
N ASN A 233 -15.76 15.78 9.56
CA ASN A 233 -16.70 16.48 10.43
C ASN A 233 -16.15 16.67 11.86
N HIS A 234 -15.15 15.88 12.26
CA HIS A 234 -14.65 15.83 13.65
C HIS A 234 -13.22 16.38 13.80
N ILE A 235 -12.65 16.98 12.76
CA ILE A 235 -11.27 17.49 12.80
C ILE A 235 -11.18 18.71 13.72
N SER A 236 -10.08 18.79 14.45
CA SER A 236 -9.77 19.94 15.31
C SER A 236 -9.23 21.11 14.49
N THR A 237 -9.12 22.27 15.12
CA THR A 237 -8.42 23.42 14.52
C THR A 237 -6.94 23.04 14.32
N PHE A 238 -6.39 23.44 13.17
CA PHE A 238 -5.00 23.16 12.77
C PHE A 238 -4.71 21.67 12.56
N SER A 239 -5.74 20.87 12.24
CA SER A 239 -5.53 19.46 11.92
C SER A 239 -4.74 19.30 10.62
N ARG A 240 -4.13 18.13 10.45
CA ARG A 240 -3.34 17.78 9.26
C ARG A 240 -3.88 16.46 8.69
N ILE A 241 -4.28 16.52 7.44
CA ILE A 241 -4.87 15.37 6.74
C ILE A 241 -3.90 14.92 5.65
N ALA A 242 -3.37 13.70 5.78
CA ALA A 242 -2.50 13.09 4.77
C ALA A 242 -3.36 12.24 3.83
N VAL A 243 -3.48 12.64 2.57
CA VAL A 243 -4.23 11.90 1.56
C VAL A 243 -3.27 10.93 0.88
N CYS A 244 -3.32 9.68 1.34
CA CYS A 244 -2.45 8.59 0.88
C CYS A 244 -3.10 7.80 -0.27
N GLY A 245 -4.39 7.57 -0.20
CA GLY A 245 -5.12 6.79 -1.20
C GLY A 245 -6.61 7.07 -1.18
N GLN A 246 -7.30 6.56 -2.20
CA GLN A 246 -8.73 6.80 -2.39
C GLN A 246 -9.40 5.50 -2.87
N ILE A 247 -9.13 4.38 -2.17
CA ILE A 247 -9.55 3.05 -2.67
C ILE A 247 -11.06 2.96 -2.86
N ALA A 248 -11.86 3.69 -2.08
CA ALA A 248 -13.31 3.73 -2.24
C ALA A 248 -13.72 4.26 -3.63
N ASN A 249 -12.85 5.04 -4.25
CA ASN A 249 -13.17 5.72 -5.52
C ASN A 249 -12.48 5.08 -6.73
N TYR A 250 -11.56 4.12 -6.53
CA TYR A 250 -10.76 3.58 -7.65
C TYR A 250 -11.59 2.88 -8.71
N ASN A 251 -12.73 2.30 -8.32
CA ASN A 251 -13.64 1.61 -9.24
C ASN A 251 -14.87 2.45 -9.62
N ALA A 252 -14.86 3.74 -9.33
CA ALA A 252 -15.99 4.62 -9.65
C ALA A 252 -16.11 4.83 -11.17
N LYS A 253 -17.32 4.61 -11.73
CA LYS A 253 -17.60 4.80 -13.15
C LYS A 253 -17.83 6.26 -13.50
N VAL A 254 -18.22 7.06 -12.50
CA VAL A 254 -18.44 8.50 -12.63
C VAL A 254 -17.71 9.20 -11.50
N PRO A 255 -17.36 10.48 -11.65
CA PRO A 255 -16.69 11.20 -10.57
C PRO A 255 -17.52 11.14 -9.27
N PRO A 256 -16.92 10.74 -8.15
CA PRO A 256 -17.65 10.67 -6.89
C PRO A 256 -18.09 12.07 -6.43
N GLN A 257 -19.20 12.15 -5.73
CA GLN A 257 -19.72 13.38 -5.19
C GLN A 257 -19.71 13.32 -3.66
N GLY A 258 -19.53 14.48 -3.01
CA GLY A 258 -19.50 14.57 -1.57
C GLY A 258 -19.47 16.03 -1.11
N PRO A 259 -19.34 16.25 0.20
CA PRO A 259 -19.26 17.61 0.75
C PRO A 259 -18.09 18.41 0.16
N ARG A 260 -18.28 19.72 0.09
CA ARG A 260 -17.19 20.61 -0.33
C ARG A 260 -16.27 20.89 0.85
N VAL A 261 -15.11 20.21 0.86
CA VAL A 261 -14.18 20.20 1.98
C VAL A 261 -13.56 21.58 2.28
N ALA A 262 -13.50 22.46 1.27
CA ALA A 262 -12.83 23.75 1.42
C ALA A 262 -13.38 24.59 2.59
N ARG A 263 -14.70 24.54 2.84
CA ARG A 263 -15.28 25.26 3.98
C ARG A 263 -14.76 24.74 5.32
N THR A 264 -14.70 23.41 5.46
CA THR A 264 -14.20 22.76 6.68
C THR A 264 -12.72 23.14 6.92
N LEU A 265 -11.89 23.06 5.88
CA LEU A 265 -10.48 23.42 5.97
C LEU A 265 -10.31 24.89 6.39
N LEU A 266 -11.10 25.79 5.78
CA LEU A 266 -11.03 27.23 6.12
C LEU A 266 -11.41 27.47 7.58
N THR A 267 -12.56 26.95 8.01
CA THR A 267 -13.06 27.22 9.37
C THR A 267 -12.19 26.58 10.46
N LYS A 268 -11.58 25.42 10.14
CA LYS A 268 -10.67 24.72 11.06
C LYS A 268 -9.21 25.14 10.87
N GLN A 269 -8.90 26.02 9.89
CA GLN A 269 -7.54 26.46 9.58
C GLN A 269 -6.61 25.26 9.40
N SER A 270 -7.12 24.21 8.74
CA SER A 270 -6.50 22.90 8.64
C SER A 270 -5.82 22.69 7.28
N THR A 271 -4.90 21.76 7.22
CA THR A 271 -4.17 21.40 6.00
C THR A 271 -4.59 20.01 5.52
N MET A 272 -4.88 19.87 4.24
CA MET A 272 -5.08 18.58 3.58
C MET A 272 -4.06 18.48 2.48
N GLN A 273 -3.21 17.44 2.53
CA GLN A 273 -2.08 17.29 1.59
C GLN A 273 -2.04 15.89 1.01
N GLY A 274 -2.11 15.82 -0.34
CA GLY A 274 -1.78 14.60 -1.06
C GLY A 274 -0.27 14.43 -1.11
N PHE A 275 0.18 13.20 -1.09
CA PHE A 275 1.61 12.89 -1.21
C PHE A 275 1.82 11.59 -1.98
N ILE A 276 2.97 11.49 -2.60
CA ILE A 276 3.45 10.24 -3.23
C ILE A 276 4.78 9.89 -2.58
N VAL A 277 4.96 8.63 -2.25
CA VAL A 277 6.15 8.16 -1.53
C VAL A 277 7.46 8.61 -2.20
N PHE A 278 7.49 8.69 -3.54
CA PHE A 278 8.67 9.12 -4.30
C PHE A 278 9.15 10.54 -3.97
N ASN A 279 8.29 11.39 -3.44
CA ASN A 279 8.67 12.77 -3.04
C ASN A 279 9.70 12.78 -1.90
N PHE A 280 9.89 11.64 -1.22
CA PHE A 280 10.69 11.53 0.00
C PHE A 280 11.88 10.57 -0.12
N GLU A 281 12.35 10.30 -1.34
CA GLU A 281 13.45 9.34 -1.56
C GLU A 281 14.71 9.65 -0.74
N HIS A 282 14.94 10.93 -0.48
CA HIS A 282 16.12 11.40 0.25
C HIS A 282 16.16 10.96 1.73
N ILE A 283 15.04 10.49 2.29
CA ILE A 283 14.99 9.98 3.67
C ILE A 283 14.53 8.51 3.77
N TYR A 284 14.57 7.77 2.65
CA TYR A 284 14.20 6.35 2.65
C TYR A 284 15.07 5.50 3.59
N VAL A 285 16.37 5.80 3.63
CA VAL A 285 17.32 5.01 4.45
C VAL A 285 16.94 5.15 5.92
N GLU A 286 16.76 6.39 6.39
CA GLU A 286 16.34 6.68 7.77
C GLU A 286 15.02 5.97 8.11
N ALA A 287 14.03 6.06 7.22
CA ALA A 287 12.72 5.44 7.43
C ALA A 287 12.84 3.92 7.59
N MET A 288 13.63 3.28 6.72
CA MET A 288 13.79 1.82 6.75
C MET A 288 14.57 1.35 7.98
N GLU A 289 15.59 2.11 8.38
CA GLU A 289 16.33 1.80 9.62
C GLU A 289 15.43 1.90 10.85
N ALA A 290 14.64 2.96 10.94
CA ALA A 290 13.72 3.15 12.07
C ALA A 290 12.71 1.98 12.13
N ILE A 291 12.05 1.68 11.02
CA ILE A 291 11.06 0.60 10.96
C ILE A 291 11.71 -0.76 11.30
N SER A 292 12.89 -1.03 10.73
CA SER A 292 13.62 -2.28 11.00
C SER A 292 13.91 -2.44 12.50
N ASN A 293 14.32 -1.35 13.15
CA ASN A 293 14.60 -1.37 14.60
C ASN A 293 13.31 -1.63 15.40
N TRP A 294 12.20 -0.99 15.06
CA TRP A 294 10.92 -1.19 15.73
C TRP A 294 10.37 -2.62 15.53
N ILE A 295 10.63 -3.23 14.37
CA ILE A 295 10.26 -4.65 14.16
C ILE A 295 11.10 -5.55 15.08
N LYS A 296 12.41 -5.31 15.11
CA LYS A 296 13.34 -6.11 15.94
C LYS A 296 13.04 -5.99 17.43
N SER A 297 12.63 -4.81 17.88
CA SER A 297 12.25 -4.60 19.29
C SER A 297 10.83 -5.09 19.61
N GLY A 298 10.04 -5.44 18.59
CA GLY A 298 8.65 -5.87 18.76
C GLY A 298 7.65 -4.72 18.91
N GLU A 299 8.09 -3.49 18.71
CA GLU A 299 7.22 -2.31 18.75
C GLU A 299 6.30 -2.24 17.53
N ILE A 300 6.76 -2.77 16.39
CA ILE A 300 5.93 -2.93 15.20
C ILE A 300 5.80 -4.41 14.87
N ILE A 301 4.56 -4.87 14.76
CA ILE A 301 4.24 -6.20 14.24
C ILE A 301 3.55 -6.00 12.88
N TYR A 302 3.66 -6.98 12.01
CA TYR A 302 3.16 -6.86 10.65
C TYR A 302 2.50 -8.15 10.20
N LYS A 303 1.33 -7.99 9.57
CA LYS A 303 0.55 -9.13 9.08
C LYS A 303 0.56 -9.13 7.56
N GLU A 304 0.84 -10.29 7.00
CA GLU A 304 0.78 -10.54 5.56
C GLU A 304 -0.32 -11.55 5.26
N ASP A 305 -0.96 -11.38 4.13
CA ASP A 305 -1.99 -12.26 3.59
C ASP A 305 -1.42 -12.82 2.29
N VAL A 306 -0.92 -14.07 2.35
CA VAL A 306 -0.13 -14.66 1.26
C VAL A 306 -0.96 -15.74 0.55
N TYR A 307 -1.28 -15.50 -0.70
CA TYR A 307 -1.98 -16.46 -1.57
C TYR A 307 -0.98 -17.16 -2.48
N LYS A 308 -1.30 -18.38 -2.90
CA LYS A 308 -0.39 -19.17 -3.74
C LYS A 308 -0.89 -19.30 -5.18
N GLY A 309 0.06 -19.29 -6.10
CA GLY A 309 -0.15 -19.65 -7.48
C GLY A 309 -0.24 -18.44 -8.42
N PHE A 310 0.60 -18.47 -9.42
CA PHE A 310 0.69 -17.43 -10.46
C PHE A 310 -0.67 -17.15 -11.12
N ASP A 311 -1.44 -18.21 -11.38
CA ASP A 311 -2.72 -18.07 -12.08
C ASP A 311 -3.79 -17.36 -11.25
N ASN A 312 -3.60 -17.29 -9.94
CA ASN A 312 -4.54 -16.65 -9.01
C ASN A 312 -4.27 -15.16 -8.84
N ILE A 313 -3.29 -14.57 -9.54
CA ILE A 313 -2.93 -13.15 -9.35
C ILE A 313 -4.15 -12.23 -9.55
N PRO A 314 -4.90 -12.30 -10.68
CA PRO A 314 -6.02 -11.36 -10.84
C PRO A 314 -7.13 -11.55 -9.80
N SER A 315 -7.50 -12.79 -9.47
CA SER A 315 -8.54 -13.03 -8.46
C SER A 315 -8.09 -12.58 -7.06
N THR A 316 -6.81 -12.77 -6.75
CA THR A 316 -6.25 -12.26 -5.48
C THR A 316 -6.27 -10.73 -5.44
N PHE A 317 -5.93 -10.08 -6.56
CA PHE A 317 -5.97 -8.62 -6.67
C PHE A 317 -7.37 -8.06 -6.35
N MET A 318 -8.42 -8.74 -6.79
CA MET A 318 -9.81 -8.30 -6.55
C MET A 318 -10.14 -8.21 -5.07
N LYS A 319 -9.52 -9.03 -4.22
CA LYS A 319 -9.75 -9.03 -2.76
C LYS A 319 -9.47 -7.68 -2.10
N LEU A 320 -8.59 -6.86 -2.71
CA LEU A 320 -8.33 -5.50 -2.21
C LEU A 320 -9.59 -4.62 -2.23
N PHE A 321 -10.45 -4.80 -3.23
CA PHE A 321 -11.64 -3.97 -3.43
C PHE A 321 -12.87 -4.55 -2.72
N GLU A 322 -12.80 -5.81 -2.34
CA GLU A 322 -13.86 -6.51 -1.59
C GLU A 322 -13.67 -6.37 -0.08
N GLY A 323 -12.50 -5.88 0.34
CA GLY A 323 -12.16 -5.76 1.75
C GLY A 323 -11.88 -7.12 2.41
N GLU A 324 -11.54 -8.13 1.62
CA GLU A 324 -11.28 -9.48 2.11
C GLU A 324 -9.84 -9.67 2.60
N ASN A 325 -8.89 -8.92 2.07
CA ASN A 325 -7.49 -9.02 2.48
C ASN A 325 -7.30 -8.59 3.94
N PHE A 326 -6.34 -9.22 4.62
CA PHE A 326 -6.03 -8.89 6.01
C PHE A 326 -4.52 -8.61 6.14
N GLY A 327 -4.17 -7.35 6.16
CA GLY A 327 -2.77 -6.91 6.14
C GLY A 327 -2.26 -6.72 4.72
N LYS A 328 -0.98 -6.99 4.49
CA LYS A 328 -0.33 -6.84 3.19
C LYS A 328 -0.63 -8.04 2.29
N LEU A 329 -1.21 -7.77 1.13
CA LEU A 329 -1.58 -8.82 0.16
C LEU A 329 -0.38 -9.15 -0.74
N ILE A 330 -0.02 -10.44 -0.79
CA ILE A 330 1.13 -10.95 -1.55
C ILE A 330 0.71 -12.25 -2.25
N VAL A 331 1.26 -12.48 -3.44
CA VAL A 331 1.12 -13.78 -4.11
C VAL A 331 2.49 -14.49 -4.11
N ASP A 332 2.53 -15.70 -3.58
CA ASP A 332 3.65 -16.62 -3.69
C ASP A 332 3.48 -17.33 -5.05
N VAL A 333 4.37 -17.03 -5.98
CA VAL A 333 4.27 -17.53 -7.36
C VAL A 333 5.17 -18.75 -7.63
N ARG A 334 5.85 -19.24 -6.59
CA ARG A 334 6.72 -20.42 -6.68
C ARG A 334 5.93 -21.69 -6.92
#